data_20aea442899e28fcc1defa000e60bde8
#
_entry.id   20aea442899e28fcc1defa000e60bde8
#
_cell.length_a   1.000
_cell.length_b   1.000
_cell.length_c   1.000
_cell.angle_alpha   90.00
_cell.angle_beta   90.00
_cell.angle_gamma   90.00
#
_symmetry.space_group_name_H-M   'P 1'
#
loop_
_entity.id
_entity.type
_entity.pdbx_description
1 polymer ?
#
loop_
_entity_poly.entity_id
_entity_poly.type
_entity_poly.pdbx_seq_one_letter_code
_entity_poly.pdbx_strand_id
1 'polypeptide(L)'
;MAAPGRAAPHGLLVLLPAGLVLFGLLGRALAAKAWTTFTTYQTPFAFKNPHAQTPPALVDQVVIVVVDGLAYHASRSMPFLNELRRQGADVDCRAGLPSLSLPGRAVMMSGAWQEIHGQVTNFNPRPLTVETLFETARRKGLRTALAAGPGAQTLFAPWVGERVVYGRLDPADSHDLSKLVAELRWMGEATRALLREKRPNLFVLDFAITDEAGHGWGTASREYRSAAQAVDEEIQRLAPEIDLRRSVLVVTADHGHTVRGGHGGPEESVMHVPLVLVGGPVRPGATGTAEQVDLAPTVAALLGIEIPASSQGRPLLELLALTPGAQRPVLESLHQQRQSFVTQYVAWVSGRPPAGPRASGLARAASIEAGLGPVEQEAQVARDRRLQEEARARIGALLAFLLVPLAVLGALRALRVFSNAELSLGVLTALVATLVYHGLFSVFGLDYSFSAVNRDEYLGAFFAKDMVLALAACVVPLLAAAAWMERRLRPAPGGALARVAWLAAAAMGYLFLVRMAFVYWRNGVFLRWHMPDQYWGFSFYLDALALMAVAFGGLALPLFAWLSARLFRVTASSRRPLSPTPGS
;
A
#
# COMPACT_ATOMS: atom_id res chain seq x y z
N MET A 1 19.13 51.25 -38.64
CA MET A 1 17.77 51.47 -38.12
C MET A 1 17.17 50.12 -37.81
N ALA A 2 17.19 49.70 -36.55
CA ALA A 2 16.54 48.45 -36.13
C ALA A 2 15.04 48.74 -35.97
N ALA A 3 14.18 47.97 -36.63
CA ALA A 3 12.74 48.12 -36.53
C ALA A 3 12.28 47.97 -35.06
N PRO A 4 11.34 48.79 -34.57
CA PRO A 4 10.82 48.67 -33.21
C PRO A 4 10.10 47.34 -33.09
N GLY A 5 10.62 46.47 -32.21
CA GLY A 5 10.01 45.18 -31.95
C GLY A 5 8.57 45.37 -31.49
N ARG A 6 7.61 44.81 -32.22
CA ARG A 6 6.19 44.76 -31.84
C ARG A 6 6.11 44.09 -30.47
N ALA A 7 5.67 44.85 -29.46
CA ALA A 7 5.36 44.31 -28.15
C ALA A 7 4.34 43.18 -28.28
N ALA A 8 4.51 42.09 -27.56
CA ALA A 8 3.53 41.01 -27.53
C ALA A 8 2.15 41.58 -27.16
N PRO A 9 1.06 41.17 -27.81
CA PRO A 9 -0.26 41.61 -27.42
C PRO A 9 -0.52 41.23 -25.97
N HIS A 10 -0.80 42.21 -25.10
CA HIS A 10 -0.99 42.02 -23.65
C HIS A 10 -2.04 40.94 -23.33
N GLY A 11 -3.01 40.69 -24.21
CA GLY A 11 -4.01 39.63 -24.05
C GLY A 11 -3.47 38.20 -24.07
N LEU A 12 -2.28 37.95 -24.66
CA LEU A 12 -1.70 36.60 -24.68
C LEU A 12 -0.99 36.21 -23.37
N LEU A 13 -0.69 37.17 -22.50
CA LEU A 13 -0.09 36.91 -21.20
C LEU A 13 -1.00 36.05 -20.30
N VAL A 14 -2.31 36.10 -20.51
CA VAL A 14 -3.31 35.32 -19.78
C VAL A 14 -3.19 33.81 -20.04
N LEU A 15 -2.55 33.44 -21.16
CA LEU A 15 -2.40 32.01 -21.53
C LEU A 15 -1.44 31.24 -20.62
N LEU A 16 -0.43 31.90 -19.98
CA LEU A 16 0.45 31.25 -19.02
C LEU A 16 -0.29 30.87 -17.72
N PRO A 17 -0.98 31.80 -17.02
CA PRO A 17 -1.78 31.42 -15.86
C PRO A 17 -2.95 30.47 -16.20
N ALA A 18 -3.56 30.59 -17.39
CA ALA A 18 -4.57 29.63 -17.83
C ALA A 18 -3.99 28.21 -17.99
N GLY A 19 -2.77 28.09 -18.52
CA GLY A 19 -2.04 26.81 -18.58
C GLY A 19 -1.78 26.22 -17.20
N LEU A 20 -1.41 27.05 -16.20
CA LEU A 20 -1.24 26.63 -14.81
C LEU A 20 -2.56 26.13 -14.22
N VAL A 21 -3.68 26.84 -14.46
CA VAL A 21 -5.00 26.35 -14.01
C VAL A 21 -5.29 24.97 -14.59
N LEU A 22 -5.04 24.75 -15.89
CA LEU A 22 -5.23 23.44 -16.51
C LEU A 22 -4.33 22.36 -15.90
N PHE A 23 -3.08 22.67 -15.58
CA PHE A 23 -2.17 21.75 -14.87
C PHE A 23 -2.68 21.41 -13.48
N GLY A 24 -3.15 22.40 -12.72
CA GLY A 24 -3.74 22.19 -11.40
C GLY A 24 -4.99 21.31 -11.44
N LEU A 25 -5.88 21.56 -12.40
CA LEU A 25 -7.07 20.72 -12.62
C LEU A 25 -6.72 19.30 -13.05
N LEU A 26 -5.70 19.13 -13.90
CA LEU A 26 -5.17 17.84 -14.30
C LEU A 26 -4.60 17.07 -13.09
N GLY A 27 -3.74 17.71 -12.28
CA GLY A 27 -3.18 17.12 -11.05
C GLY A 27 -4.28 16.66 -10.10
N ARG A 28 -5.27 17.52 -9.85
CA ARG A 28 -6.44 17.17 -9.04
C ARG A 28 -7.21 15.98 -9.58
N ALA A 29 -7.48 15.95 -10.88
CA ALA A 29 -8.23 14.87 -11.51
C ALA A 29 -7.47 13.52 -11.44
N LEU A 30 -6.16 13.55 -11.67
CA LEU A 30 -5.30 12.36 -11.60
C LEU A 30 -5.17 11.84 -10.16
N ALA A 31 -4.96 12.73 -9.18
CA ALA A 31 -4.92 12.36 -7.77
C ALA A 31 -6.27 11.75 -7.32
N ALA A 32 -7.39 12.42 -7.62
CA ALA A 32 -8.72 11.91 -7.28
C ALA A 32 -9.00 10.54 -7.91
N LYS A 33 -8.61 10.34 -9.17
CA LYS A 33 -8.79 9.06 -9.86
C LYS A 33 -7.91 7.96 -9.25
N ALA A 34 -6.65 8.24 -8.95
CA ALA A 34 -5.74 7.29 -8.33
C ALA A 34 -6.27 6.86 -6.94
N TRP A 35 -6.64 7.83 -6.11
CA TRP A 35 -7.24 7.59 -4.80
C TRP A 35 -8.51 6.76 -4.87
N THR A 36 -9.47 7.17 -5.73
CA THR A 36 -10.74 6.46 -5.85
C THR A 36 -10.55 5.04 -6.35
N THR A 37 -9.74 4.81 -7.39
CA THR A 37 -9.53 3.45 -7.92
C THR A 37 -8.84 2.54 -6.92
N PHE A 38 -8.05 3.07 -6.00
CA PHE A 38 -7.41 2.33 -4.92
C PHE A 38 -8.36 2.04 -3.77
N THR A 39 -9.03 3.07 -3.22
CA THR A 39 -9.87 2.91 -2.01
C THR A 39 -11.23 2.24 -2.27
N THR A 40 -11.70 2.23 -3.52
CA THR A 40 -12.96 1.59 -3.91
C THR A 40 -12.77 0.35 -4.77
N TYR A 41 -11.56 -0.16 -4.86
CA TYR A 41 -11.27 -1.34 -5.67
C TYR A 41 -12.17 -2.52 -5.30
N GLN A 42 -12.66 -3.18 -6.32
CA GLN A 42 -13.35 -4.47 -6.24
C GLN A 42 -12.70 -5.41 -7.23
N THR A 43 -12.44 -6.62 -6.78
CA THR A 43 -11.89 -7.63 -7.66
C THR A 43 -12.85 -7.94 -8.82
N PRO A 44 -12.36 -8.01 -10.05
CA PRO A 44 -13.17 -8.46 -11.17
C PRO A 44 -13.24 -9.98 -11.26
N PHE A 45 -12.57 -10.69 -10.36
CA PHE A 45 -12.47 -12.13 -10.37
C PHE A 45 -13.56 -12.79 -9.55
N ALA A 46 -14.11 -13.89 -10.06
CA ALA A 46 -15.10 -14.74 -9.41
C ALA A 46 -14.77 -16.22 -9.69
N PHE A 47 -13.79 -16.73 -8.96
CA PHE A 47 -13.32 -18.10 -9.13
C PHE A 47 -14.24 -19.11 -8.44
N LYS A 48 -14.39 -20.29 -9.04
CA LYS A 48 -15.13 -21.41 -8.49
C LYS A 48 -14.33 -22.69 -8.65
N ASN A 49 -14.48 -23.61 -7.69
CA ASN A 49 -13.92 -24.95 -7.79
C ASN A 49 -15.06 -25.98 -7.73
N PRO A 50 -15.76 -26.23 -8.85
CA PRO A 50 -16.98 -27.07 -8.87
C PRO A 50 -16.72 -28.54 -8.57
N HIS A 51 -15.47 -28.98 -8.62
CA HIS A 51 -15.05 -30.37 -8.38
C HIS A 51 -14.11 -30.49 -7.19
N ALA A 52 -14.25 -29.57 -6.22
CA ALA A 52 -13.38 -29.54 -5.07
C ALA A 52 -13.35 -30.89 -4.32
N GLN A 53 -12.14 -31.38 -4.09
CA GLN A 53 -11.90 -32.55 -3.27
C GLN A 53 -11.47 -32.13 -1.88
N THR A 54 -11.99 -32.82 -0.87
CA THR A 54 -11.60 -32.61 0.51
C THR A 54 -10.73 -33.77 0.98
N PRO A 55 -9.51 -33.50 1.48
CA PRO A 55 -8.71 -34.54 2.11
C PRO A 55 -9.38 -34.99 3.43
N PRO A 56 -8.99 -36.14 4.01
CA PRO A 56 -9.37 -36.49 5.38
C PRO A 56 -8.91 -35.41 6.35
N ALA A 57 -9.75 -35.09 7.34
CA ALA A 57 -9.37 -34.17 8.42
C ALA A 57 -8.21 -34.74 9.25
N LEU A 58 -7.22 -33.93 9.56
CA LEU A 58 -6.06 -34.28 10.38
C LEU A 58 -6.30 -33.91 11.85
N VAL A 59 -7.15 -32.92 12.10
CA VAL A 59 -7.53 -32.44 13.43
C VAL A 59 -9.01 -32.04 13.46
N ASP A 60 -9.58 -31.97 14.67
CA ASP A 60 -10.97 -31.57 14.87
C ASP A 60 -11.15 -30.05 14.92
N GLN A 61 -10.09 -29.32 15.27
CA GLN A 61 -10.15 -27.89 15.51
C GLN A 61 -8.86 -27.19 15.11
N VAL A 62 -8.99 -25.99 14.54
CA VAL A 62 -7.90 -25.03 14.35
C VAL A 62 -8.30 -23.71 15.00
N VAL A 63 -7.44 -23.22 15.91
CA VAL A 63 -7.56 -21.91 16.56
C VAL A 63 -6.44 -21.02 16.02
N ILE A 64 -6.80 -19.90 15.40
CA ILE A 64 -5.85 -18.94 14.82
C ILE A 64 -5.89 -17.67 15.64
N VAL A 65 -4.76 -17.33 16.25
CA VAL A 65 -4.53 -16.05 16.94
C VAL A 65 -3.78 -15.13 15.99
N VAL A 66 -4.42 -14.06 15.56
CA VAL A 66 -3.80 -12.96 14.82
C VAL A 66 -3.39 -11.89 15.82
N VAL A 67 -2.12 -11.55 15.86
CA VAL A 67 -1.59 -10.47 16.70
C VAL A 67 -1.29 -9.29 15.78
N ASP A 68 -2.21 -8.34 15.72
CA ASP A 68 -2.15 -7.19 14.81
C ASP A 68 -0.85 -6.40 14.99
N GLY A 69 -0.13 -6.15 13.91
CA GLY A 69 1.08 -5.33 13.92
C GLY A 69 2.31 -5.98 14.59
N LEU A 70 2.35 -7.31 14.78
CA LEU A 70 3.47 -7.99 15.44
C LEU A 70 4.54 -8.44 14.43
N ALA A 71 5.66 -7.72 14.39
CA ALA A 71 6.81 -8.11 13.58
C ALA A 71 7.47 -9.40 14.07
N TYR A 72 8.04 -10.20 13.15
CA TYR A 72 8.71 -11.47 13.45
C TYR A 72 9.79 -11.34 14.54
N HIS A 73 10.69 -10.35 14.39
CA HIS A 73 11.76 -10.13 15.36
C HIS A 73 11.24 -9.71 16.75
N ALA A 74 10.17 -8.89 16.81
CA ALA A 74 9.57 -8.45 18.05
C ALA A 74 8.91 -9.63 18.81
N SER A 75 8.31 -10.57 18.07
CA SER A 75 7.70 -11.77 18.61
C SER A 75 8.68 -12.69 19.37
N ARG A 76 9.99 -12.51 19.12
CA ARG A 76 11.05 -13.24 19.84
C ARG A 76 11.21 -12.81 21.31
N SER A 77 10.64 -11.66 21.69
CA SER A 77 10.61 -11.21 23.08
C SER A 77 9.43 -11.75 23.90
N MET A 78 8.57 -12.59 23.31
CA MET A 78 7.38 -13.18 23.93
C MET A 78 7.73 -14.56 24.51
N PRO A 79 7.81 -14.71 25.86
CA PRO A 79 8.32 -15.93 26.46
C PRO A 79 7.45 -17.16 26.19
N PHE A 80 6.12 -17.03 26.29
CA PHE A 80 5.20 -18.13 26.08
C PHE A 80 5.15 -18.53 24.59
N LEU A 81 5.15 -17.56 23.67
CA LEU A 81 5.25 -17.85 22.25
C LEU A 81 6.56 -18.58 21.91
N ASN A 82 7.66 -18.27 22.59
CA ASN A 82 8.91 -19.01 22.44
C ASN A 82 8.82 -20.44 22.98
N GLU A 83 8.00 -20.69 24.01
CA GLU A 83 7.69 -22.04 24.47
C GLU A 83 6.90 -22.81 23.39
N LEU A 84 5.87 -22.20 22.81
CA LEU A 84 5.10 -22.80 21.70
C LEU A 84 5.97 -23.13 20.49
N ARG A 85 6.96 -22.28 20.15
CA ARG A 85 7.93 -22.55 19.08
C ARG A 85 8.74 -23.83 19.33
N ARG A 86 9.15 -24.07 20.58
CA ARG A 86 9.89 -25.30 20.91
C ARG A 86 9.02 -26.55 20.81
N GLN A 87 7.73 -26.42 21.10
CA GLN A 87 6.76 -27.53 21.07
C GLN A 87 6.18 -27.78 19.67
N GLY A 88 6.32 -26.84 18.74
CA GLY A 88 5.72 -26.87 17.41
C GLY A 88 6.67 -26.40 16.31
N ALA A 89 6.13 -25.73 15.32
CA ALA A 89 6.85 -25.15 14.19
C ALA A 89 7.01 -23.63 14.34
N ASP A 90 8.15 -23.10 13.90
CA ASP A 90 8.50 -21.69 13.90
C ASP A 90 8.87 -21.25 12.48
N VAL A 91 8.06 -20.42 11.89
CA VAL A 91 8.14 -20.02 10.49
C VAL A 91 8.24 -18.50 10.39
N ASP A 92 9.18 -18.01 9.59
CA ASP A 92 9.21 -16.63 9.14
C ASP A 92 8.25 -16.47 7.96
N CYS A 93 7.15 -15.76 8.20
CA CYS A 93 6.07 -15.61 7.23
C CYS A 93 6.09 -14.22 6.61
N ARG A 94 6.02 -14.16 5.28
CA ARG A 94 5.97 -12.90 4.56
C ARG A 94 4.54 -12.46 4.33
N ALA A 95 4.20 -11.25 4.81
CA ALA A 95 2.91 -10.61 4.60
C ALA A 95 2.73 -10.11 3.16
N GLY A 96 1.48 -9.88 2.75
CA GLY A 96 1.15 -9.31 1.45
C GLY A 96 1.26 -7.78 1.40
N LEU A 97 1.32 -7.22 0.19
CA LEU A 97 1.31 -5.77 -0.05
C LEU A 97 -0.02 -5.30 -0.68
N PRO A 98 -0.59 -4.19 -0.17
CA PRO A 98 -0.20 -3.40 0.98
C PRO A 98 -0.32 -4.20 2.28
N SER A 99 0.68 -4.05 3.16
CA SER A 99 0.76 -4.72 4.45
C SER A 99 -0.10 -3.99 5.49
N LEU A 100 -1.41 -4.08 5.30
CA LEU A 100 -2.45 -3.42 6.07
C LEU A 100 -3.35 -4.47 6.73
N SER A 101 -4.02 -4.08 7.81
CA SER A 101 -4.77 -5.01 8.67
C SER A 101 -5.89 -5.77 7.93
N LEU A 102 -6.84 -5.07 7.28
CA LEU A 102 -7.93 -5.75 6.59
C LEU A 102 -7.48 -6.54 5.35
N PRO A 103 -6.55 -6.02 4.50
CA PRO A 103 -5.92 -6.80 3.45
C PRO A 103 -5.22 -8.07 3.96
N GLY A 104 -4.41 -7.98 5.02
CA GLY A 104 -3.71 -9.13 5.60
C GLY A 104 -4.67 -10.20 6.11
N ARG A 105 -5.74 -9.81 6.81
CA ARG A 105 -6.79 -10.75 7.24
C ARG A 105 -7.50 -11.42 6.08
N ALA A 106 -7.77 -10.67 5.01
CA ALA A 106 -8.37 -11.23 3.80
C ALA A 106 -7.43 -12.23 3.11
N VAL A 107 -6.12 -11.94 3.04
CA VAL A 107 -5.09 -12.88 2.54
C VAL A 107 -5.10 -14.17 3.36
N MET A 108 -5.00 -14.08 4.69
CA MET A 108 -4.94 -15.24 5.57
C MET A 108 -6.16 -16.14 5.46
N MET A 109 -7.36 -15.57 5.29
CA MET A 109 -8.60 -16.35 5.27
C MET A 109 -9.00 -16.84 3.87
N SER A 110 -8.53 -16.23 2.80
CA SER A 110 -8.83 -16.64 1.42
C SER A 110 -7.67 -17.40 0.75
N GLY A 111 -6.43 -17.21 1.22
CA GLY A 111 -5.23 -17.68 0.54
C GLY A 111 -4.94 -16.95 -0.76
N ALA A 112 -5.57 -15.81 -1.02
CA ALA A 112 -5.43 -15.05 -2.25
C ALA A 112 -4.77 -13.69 -1.98
N TRP A 113 -3.97 -13.19 -2.92
CA TRP A 113 -3.36 -11.87 -2.83
C TRP A 113 -4.38 -10.75 -3.04
N GLN A 114 -4.00 -9.52 -2.68
CA GLN A 114 -4.87 -8.35 -2.58
C GLN A 114 -5.66 -8.06 -3.85
N GLU A 115 -5.06 -8.17 -5.03
CA GLU A 115 -5.76 -7.95 -6.30
C GLU A 115 -6.83 -9.00 -6.59
N ILE A 116 -6.68 -10.20 -6.04
CA ILE A 116 -7.62 -11.30 -6.24
C ILE A 116 -8.78 -11.24 -5.25
N HIS A 117 -8.53 -10.97 -3.96
CA HIS A 117 -9.62 -10.91 -2.97
C HIS A 117 -10.29 -9.53 -2.90
N GLY A 118 -9.68 -8.47 -3.43
CA GLY A 118 -10.32 -7.16 -3.61
C GLY A 118 -10.32 -6.20 -2.42
N GLN A 119 -9.89 -6.62 -1.24
CA GLN A 119 -9.70 -5.74 -0.08
C GLN A 119 -8.26 -5.25 -0.05
N VAL A 120 -8.00 -4.03 -0.51
CA VAL A 120 -6.63 -3.50 -0.68
C VAL A 120 -6.29 -2.39 0.32
N THR A 121 -7.24 -1.94 1.12
CA THR A 121 -7.08 -0.88 2.13
C THR A 121 -7.85 -1.22 3.39
N ASN A 122 -7.61 -0.45 4.48
CA ASN A 122 -8.46 -0.48 5.67
C ASN A 122 -9.77 0.32 5.48
N PHE A 123 -9.88 1.08 4.38
CA PHE A 123 -11.09 1.85 4.07
C PHE A 123 -12.19 0.99 3.44
N ASN A 124 -13.44 1.37 3.72
CA ASN A 124 -14.63 0.79 3.09
C ASN A 124 -14.68 -0.77 3.16
N PRO A 125 -14.59 -1.38 4.36
CA PRO A 125 -14.69 -2.81 4.50
C PRO A 125 -16.03 -3.31 3.95
N ARG A 126 -15.99 -4.40 3.20
CA ARG A 126 -17.14 -5.06 2.59
C ARG A 126 -16.99 -6.57 2.71
N PRO A 127 -18.08 -7.34 2.73
CA PRO A 127 -17.99 -8.78 2.65
C PRO A 127 -17.14 -9.21 1.43
N LEU A 128 -16.21 -10.11 1.65
CA LEU A 128 -15.38 -10.65 0.57
C LEU A 128 -16.27 -11.42 -0.43
N THR A 129 -16.00 -11.22 -1.70
CA THR A 129 -16.69 -11.92 -2.80
C THR A 129 -15.98 -13.21 -3.21
N VAL A 130 -14.75 -13.41 -2.75
CA VAL A 130 -13.99 -14.65 -2.92
C VAL A 130 -14.25 -15.61 -1.75
N GLU A 131 -14.11 -16.89 -2.00
CA GLU A 131 -14.25 -17.91 -0.96
C GLU A 131 -13.22 -17.73 0.15
N THR A 132 -13.62 -18.03 1.38
CA THR A 132 -12.78 -17.98 2.56
C THR A 132 -12.84 -19.31 3.32
N LEU A 133 -11.92 -19.52 4.24
CA LEU A 133 -11.94 -20.66 5.17
C LEU A 133 -13.27 -20.78 5.93
N PHE A 134 -13.90 -19.66 6.29
CA PHE A 134 -15.20 -19.69 6.97
C PHE A 134 -16.30 -20.28 6.08
N GLU A 135 -16.31 -19.93 4.80
CA GLU A 135 -17.27 -20.46 3.84
C GLU A 135 -17.06 -21.94 3.60
N THR A 136 -15.81 -22.35 3.31
CA THR A 136 -15.49 -23.76 3.02
C THR A 136 -15.70 -24.64 4.26
N ALA A 137 -15.38 -24.14 5.47
CA ALA A 137 -15.68 -24.86 6.70
C ALA A 137 -17.19 -25.04 6.92
N ARG A 138 -17.99 -24.02 6.69
CA ARG A 138 -19.45 -24.11 6.81
C ARG A 138 -20.07 -25.08 5.78
N ARG A 139 -19.57 -25.09 4.55
CA ARG A 139 -20.01 -26.09 3.54
C ARG A 139 -19.78 -27.52 4.01
N LYS A 140 -18.72 -27.74 4.78
CA LYS A 140 -18.42 -29.04 5.41
C LYS A 140 -19.27 -29.31 6.68
N GLY A 141 -20.09 -28.37 7.11
CA GLY A 141 -20.89 -28.48 8.33
C GLY A 141 -20.10 -28.18 9.61
N LEU A 142 -18.91 -27.58 9.52
CA LEU A 142 -18.08 -27.20 10.66
C LEU A 142 -18.57 -25.91 11.32
N ARG A 143 -18.44 -25.82 12.64
CA ARG A 143 -18.75 -24.61 13.40
C ARG A 143 -17.60 -23.63 13.26
N THR A 144 -17.95 -22.37 13.00
CA THR A 144 -16.99 -21.27 12.80
C THR A 144 -17.23 -20.18 13.81
N ALA A 145 -16.16 -19.53 14.28
CA ALA A 145 -16.22 -18.39 15.17
C ALA A 145 -15.16 -17.34 14.82
N LEU A 146 -15.48 -16.06 15.08
CA LEU A 146 -14.59 -14.92 14.90
C LEU A 146 -14.69 -13.97 16.09
N ALA A 147 -13.57 -13.70 16.73
CA ALA A 147 -13.42 -12.64 17.71
C ALA A 147 -12.50 -11.56 17.12
N ALA A 148 -13.05 -10.42 16.68
CA ALA A 148 -12.30 -9.40 15.95
C ALA A 148 -13.03 -8.05 15.97
N GLY A 149 -12.32 -7.00 15.55
CA GLY A 149 -12.89 -5.67 15.37
C GLY A 149 -13.91 -5.59 14.22
N PRO A 150 -14.70 -4.48 14.16
CA PRO A 150 -15.82 -4.32 13.22
C PRO A 150 -15.44 -4.50 11.75
N GLY A 151 -14.26 -4.05 11.34
CA GLY A 151 -13.76 -4.20 9.96
C GLY A 151 -13.64 -5.66 9.54
N ALA A 152 -12.94 -6.49 10.33
CA ALA A 152 -12.81 -7.92 10.08
C ALA A 152 -14.16 -8.65 10.18
N GLN A 153 -15.02 -8.26 11.14
CA GLN A 153 -16.39 -8.77 11.23
C GLN A 153 -17.16 -8.53 9.93
N THR A 154 -16.98 -7.36 9.31
CA THR A 154 -17.65 -7.02 8.05
C THR A 154 -17.13 -7.88 6.89
N LEU A 155 -15.81 -8.12 6.79
CA LEU A 155 -15.23 -8.93 5.71
C LEU A 155 -15.81 -10.34 5.66
N PHE A 156 -16.05 -10.95 6.84
CA PHE A 156 -16.40 -12.36 6.94
C PHE A 156 -17.88 -12.59 7.35
N ALA A 157 -18.67 -11.50 7.46
CA ALA A 157 -20.03 -11.49 7.98
C ALA A 157 -20.96 -12.61 7.48
N PRO A 158 -20.98 -12.98 6.18
CA PRO A 158 -21.92 -13.97 5.68
C PRO A 158 -21.67 -15.39 6.19
N TRP A 159 -20.41 -15.68 6.60
CA TRP A 159 -19.94 -17.05 6.80
C TRP A 159 -19.53 -17.40 8.22
N VAL A 160 -19.47 -16.43 9.13
CA VAL A 160 -19.12 -16.64 10.53
C VAL A 160 -20.36 -17.04 11.33
N GLY A 161 -20.26 -18.13 12.09
CA GLY A 161 -21.35 -18.60 12.96
C GLY A 161 -21.44 -17.81 14.26
N GLU A 162 -20.43 -17.90 15.12
CA GLU A 162 -20.38 -17.23 16.41
C GLU A 162 -19.42 -16.03 16.37
N ARG A 163 -19.74 -14.96 17.14
CA ARG A 163 -18.98 -13.72 17.07
C ARG A 163 -18.74 -13.10 18.42
N VAL A 164 -17.51 -12.58 18.61
CA VAL A 164 -17.17 -11.60 19.64
C VAL A 164 -16.68 -10.35 18.92
N VAL A 165 -17.35 -9.22 19.13
CA VAL A 165 -16.98 -7.94 18.52
C VAL A 165 -16.33 -7.09 19.59
N TYR A 166 -15.11 -6.62 19.34
CA TYR A 166 -14.39 -5.67 20.18
C TYR A 166 -14.29 -4.29 19.52
N GLY A 167 -13.65 -3.34 20.15
CA GLY A 167 -13.57 -1.95 19.69
C GLY A 167 -14.44 -1.06 20.55
N ARG A 168 -14.35 -1.27 21.88
CA ARG A 168 -15.08 -0.50 22.89
C ARG A 168 -14.35 0.77 23.33
N LEU A 169 -13.07 0.87 22.95
CA LEU A 169 -12.28 2.04 23.30
C LEU A 169 -12.71 3.24 22.45
N ASP A 170 -12.82 4.39 23.11
CA ASP A 170 -12.87 5.66 22.42
C ASP A 170 -11.51 5.84 21.67
N PRO A 171 -11.52 6.30 20.40
CA PRO A 171 -10.27 6.62 19.70
C PRO A 171 -9.32 7.54 20.49
N ALA A 172 -9.86 8.41 21.34
CA ALA A 172 -9.08 9.23 22.27
C ALA A 172 -8.27 8.42 23.30
N ASP A 173 -8.69 7.19 23.59
CA ASP A 173 -8.06 6.30 24.57
C ASP A 173 -7.01 5.36 23.96
N SER A 174 -6.83 5.37 22.65
CA SER A 174 -5.85 4.54 21.93
C SER A 174 -4.39 4.80 22.33
N HIS A 175 -4.11 5.88 23.05
CA HIS A 175 -2.81 6.23 23.61
C HIS A 175 -2.70 5.89 25.12
N ASP A 176 -3.64 5.14 25.67
CA ASP A 176 -3.61 4.68 27.07
C ASP A 176 -3.40 3.16 27.11
N LEU A 177 -2.15 2.74 27.34
CA LEU A 177 -1.77 1.33 27.39
C LEU A 177 -2.60 0.55 28.42
N SER A 178 -2.99 1.17 29.54
CA SER A 178 -3.78 0.49 30.58
C SER A 178 -5.18 0.14 30.11
N LYS A 179 -5.79 1.02 29.30
CA LYS A 179 -7.09 0.79 28.68
C LYS A 179 -7.01 -0.26 27.57
N LEU A 180 -5.95 -0.18 26.74
CA LEU A 180 -5.68 -1.21 25.72
C LEU A 180 -5.54 -2.60 26.34
N VAL A 181 -4.78 -2.73 27.44
CA VAL A 181 -4.63 -4.01 28.16
C VAL A 181 -5.92 -4.46 28.82
N ALA A 182 -6.74 -3.54 29.33
CA ALA A 182 -8.04 -3.89 29.91
C ALA A 182 -9.01 -4.45 28.84
N GLU A 183 -9.03 -3.88 27.65
CA GLU A 183 -9.82 -4.40 26.52
C GLU A 183 -9.31 -5.76 26.05
N LEU A 184 -7.99 -5.94 25.94
CA LEU A 184 -7.38 -7.23 25.62
C LEU A 184 -7.82 -8.32 26.59
N ARG A 185 -7.80 -8.05 27.91
CA ARG A 185 -8.22 -9.00 28.94
C ARG A 185 -9.68 -9.37 28.83
N TRP A 186 -10.54 -8.37 28.62
CA TRP A 186 -11.98 -8.60 28.40
C TRP A 186 -12.18 -9.50 27.17
N MET A 187 -11.48 -9.20 26.07
CA MET A 187 -11.58 -9.98 24.84
C MET A 187 -11.07 -11.41 25.03
N GLY A 188 -9.94 -11.57 25.75
CA GLY A 188 -9.39 -12.89 26.09
C GLY A 188 -10.39 -13.72 26.89
N GLU A 189 -11.09 -13.11 27.86
CA GLU A 189 -12.12 -13.81 28.67
C GLU A 189 -13.32 -14.21 27.80
N ALA A 190 -13.87 -13.29 27.02
CA ALA A 190 -14.99 -13.56 26.11
C ALA A 190 -14.63 -14.67 25.09
N THR A 191 -13.40 -14.67 24.59
CA THR A 191 -12.88 -15.68 23.67
C THR A 191 -12.80 -17.07 24.33
N ARG A 192 -12.24 -17.15 25.54
CA ARG A 192 -12.18 -18.42 26.29
C ARG A 192 -13.58 -18.96 26.63
N ALA A 193 -14.51 -18.09 27.01
CA ALA A 193 -15.90 -18.47 27.25
C ALA A 193 -16.55 -19.06 25.97
N LEU A 194 -16.40 -18.39 24.83
CA LEU A 194 -16.90 -18.87 23.55
C LEU A 194 -16.28 -20.23 23.18
N LEU A 195 -14.98 -20.39 23.37
CA LEU A 195 -14.26 -21.64 23.07
C LEU A 195 -14.80 -22.80 23.92
N ARG A 196 -15.03 -22.61 25.21
CA ARG A 196 -15.59 -23.63 26.10
C ARG A 196 -17.03 -23.98 25.75
N GLU A 197 -17.87 -22.98 25.49
CA GLU A 197 -19.31 -23.18 25.30
C GLU A 197 -19.66 -23.69 23.90
N LYS A 198 -19.04 -23.12 22.87
CA LYS A 198 -19.43 -23.36 21.47
C LYS A 198 -18.52 -24.35 20.76
N ARG A 199 -17.28 -24.54 21.22
CA ARG A 199 -16.28 -25.46 20.65
C ARG A 199 -16.24 -25.37 19.12
N PRO A 200 -15.94 -24.20 18.52
CA PRO A 200 -15.88 -24.04 17.07
C PRO A 200 -14.75 -24.90 16.50
N ASN A 201 -14.94 -25.45 15.29
CA ASN A 201 -13.90 -26.20 14.59
C ASN A 201 -12.87 -25.26 13.96
N LEU A 202 -13.32 -24.10 13.46
CA LEU A 202 -12.46 -23.02 13.01
C LEU A 202 -12.74 -21.78 13.86
N PHE A 203 -11.75 -21.36 14.62
CA PHE A 203 -11.83 -20.15 15.42
C PHE A 203 -10.70 -19.20 15.08
N VAL A 204 -11.04 -17.96 14.71
CA VAL A 204 -10.07 -16.89 14.47
C VAL A 204 -10.29 -15.81 15.51
N LEU A 205 -9.23 -15.42 16.20
CA LEU A 205 -9.24 -14.31 17.13
C LEU A 205 -8.10 -13.34 16.81
N ASP A 206 -8.37 -12.06 17.01
CA ASP A 206 -7.56 -10.96 16.56
C ASP A 206 -7.28 -10.01 17.72
N PHE A 207 -6.03 -9.86 18.13
CA PHE A 207 -5.59 -8.99 19.20
C PHE A 207 -4.93 -7.73 18.65
N ALA A 208 -5.62 -6.58 18.74
CA ALA A 208 -5.22 -5.32 18.09
C ALA A 208 -4.24 -4.46 18.89
N ILE A 209 -3.95 -4.77 20.16
CA ILE A 209 -3.23 -3.82 21.02
C ILE A 209 -1.77 -3.59 20.65
N THR A 210 -1.13 -4.53 19.96
CA THR A 210 0.24 -4.36 19.46
C THR A 210 0.30 -3.34 18.32
N ASP A 211 -0.70 -3.35 17.44
CA ASP A 211 -0.84 -2.36 16.37
C ASP A 211 -1.09 -0.96 16.95
N GLU A 212 -2.04 -0.83 17.88
CA GLU A 212 -2.31 0.43 18.57
C GLU A 212 -1.08 0.98 19.30
N ALA A 213 -0.32 0.10 19.98
CA ALA A 213 0.92 0.50 20.64
C ALA A 213 2.03 0.87 19.63
N GLY A 214 2.10 0.17 18.50
CA GLY A 214 2.99 0.51 17.39
C GLY A 214 2.71 1.90 16.86
N HIS A 215 1.47 2.20 16.56
CA HIS A 215 1.01 3.52 16.13
C HIS A 215 1.25 4.62 17.17
N GLY A 216 0.99 4.31 18.46
CA GLY A 216 1.09 5.30 19.52
C GLY A 216 2.53 5.70 19.86
N TRP A 217 3.45 4.71 19.89
CA TRP A 217 4.79 4.91 20.46
C TRP A 217 5.93 4.36 19.60
N GLY A 218 5.64 3.63 18.51
CA GLY A 218 6.65 2.96 17.68
C GLY A 218 7.17 1.65 18.29
N THR A 219 7.75 0.77 17.45
CA THR A 219 8.16 -0.58 17.88
C THR A 219 9.36 -0.63 18.84
N ALA A 220 10.17 0.45 18.87
CA ALA A 220 11.29 0.55 19.82
C ALA A 220 10.85 0.92 21.24
N SER A 221 9.59 1.32 21.45
CA SER A 221 9.07 1.80 22.72
C SER A 221 8.94 0.69 23.77
N ARG A 222 8.85 1.11 25.04
CA ARG A 222 8.51 0.22 26.15
C ARG A 222 7.05 -0.23 26.06
N GLU A 223 6.18 0.65 25.63
CA GLU A 223 4.74 0.45 25.48
C GLU A 223 4.42 -0.66 24.48
N TYR A 224 5.08 -0.66 23.32
CA TYR A 224 4.92 -1.73 22.33
C TYR A 224 5.38 -3.10 22.89
N ARG A 225 6.52 -3.14 23.57
CA ARG A 225 6.99 -4.37 24.21
C ARG A 225 6.04 -4.84 25.31
N SER A 226 5.47 -3.91 26.09
CA SER A 226 4.48 -4.24 27.12
C SER A 226 3.16 -4.75 26.52
N ALA A 227 2.73 -4.19 25.39
CA ALA A 227 1.57 -4.68 24.64
C ALA A 227 1.81 -6.11 24.13
N ALA A 228 2.95 -6.39 23.51
CA ALA A 228 3.32 -7.73 23.04
C ALA A 228 3.39 -8.74 24.21
N GLN A 229 3.93 -8.33 25.36
CA GLN A 229 3.96 -9.18 26.55
C GLN A 229 2.55 -9.46 27.10
N ALA A 230 1.66 -8.47 27.11
CA ALA A 230 0.27 -8.65 27.53
C ALA A 230 -0.48 -9.64 26.60
N VAL A 231 -0.23 -9.58 25.30
CA VAL A 231 -0.77 -10.56 24.33
C VAL A 231 -0.20 -11.94 24.59
N ASP A 232 1.10 -12.07 24.88
CA ASP A 232 1.74 -13.35 25.22
C ASP A 232 1.09 -14.00 26.44
N GLU A 233 0.76 -13.21 27.47
CA GLU A 233 0.03 -13.67 28.65
C GLU A 233 -1.39 -14.14 28.31
N GLU A 234 -2.11 -13.45 27.38
CA GLU A 234 -3.45 -13.89 26.98
C GLU A 234 -3.41 -15.18 26.15
N ILE A 235 -2.39 -15.36 25.28
CA ILE A 235 -2.17 -16.62 24.57
C ILE A 235 -1.87 -17.73 25.58
N GLN A 236 -1.08 -17.47 26.63
CA GLN A 236 -0.80 -18.43 27.71
C GLN A 236 -2.08 -18.82 28.45
N ARG A 237 -3.01 -17.90 28.72
CA ARG A 237 -4.31 -18.18 29.33
C ARG A 237 -5.27 -18.92 28.42
N LEU A 238 -5.15 -18.74 27.09
CA LEU A 238 -5.98 -19.41 26.08
C LEU A 238 -5.55 -20.86 25.84
N ALA A 239 -4.26 -21.14 25.82
CA ALA A 239 -3.71 -22.43 25.41
C ALA A 239 -4.28 -23.65 26.20
N PRO A 240 -4.54 -23.59 27.53
CA PRO A 240 -5.15 -24.70 28.27
C PRO A 240 -6.58 -25.06 27.84
N GLU A 241 -7.29 -24.16 27.14
CA GLU A 241 -8.66 -24.39 26.62
C GLU A 241 -8.65 -25.21 25.31
N ILE A 242 -7.46 -25.49 24.74
CA ILE A 242 -7.26 -26.16 23.46
C ILE A 242 -6.64 -27.55 23.68
N ASP A 243 -7.33 -28.63 23.32
CA ASP A 243 -6.73 -29.97 23.33
C ASP A 243 -5.75 -30.12 22.15
N LEU A 244 -4.50 -29.78 22.35
CA LEU A 244 -3.45 -29.83 21.32
C LEU A 244 -3.20 -31.24 20.76
N ARG A 245 -3.75 -32.30 21.33
CA ARG A 245 -3.68 -33.64 20.70
C ARG A 245 -4.62 -33.77 19.50
N ARG A 246 -5.73 -33.03 19.47
CA ARG A 246 -6.77 -33.06 18.46
C ARG A 246 -6.98 -31.70 17.77
N SER A 247 -6.21 -30.71 18.15
CA SER A 247 -6.31 -29.33 17.66
C SER A 247 -4.95 -28.80 17.27
N VAL A 248 -4.95 -27.77 16.40
CA VAL A 248 -3.75 -26.95 16.15
C VAL A 248 -4.04 -25.52 16.59
N LEU A 249 -3.15 -24.98 17.41
CA LEU A 249 -3.06 -23.55 17.71
C LEU A 249 -2.07 -22.92 16.73
N VAL A 250 -2.52 -21.90 16.02
CA VAL A 250 -1.72 -21.05 15.12
C VAL A 250 -1.61 -19.67 15.74
N VAL A 251 -0.40 -19.12 15.86
CA VAL A 251 -0.16 -17.74 16.26
C VAL A 251 0.57 -17.04 15.12
N THR A 252 -0.01 -15.98 14.60
CA THR A 252 0.54 -15.22 13.47
C THR A 252 0.23 -13.73 13.59
N ALA A 253 0.66 -12.93 12.61
CA ALA A 253 0.29 -11.54 12.50
C ALA A 253 -0.12 -11.22 11.06
N ASP A 254 -0.84 -10.14 10.88
CA ASP A 254 -1.27 -9.64 9.57
C ASP A 254 -0.20 -8.76 8.92
N HIS A 255 0.56 -8.01 9.71
CA HIS A 255 1.76 -7.24 9.35
C HIS A 255 2.60 -6.94 10.59
N GLY A 256 3.78 -6.35 10.40
CA GLY A 256 4.57 -5.74 11.44
C GLY A 256 4.51 -4.20 11.37
N HIS A 257 5.46 -3.54 12.04
CA HIS A 257 5.59 -2.09 12.06
C HIS A 257 7.02 -1.64 11.77
N THR A 258 7.16 -0.44 11.23
CA THR A 258 8.45 0.28 11.26
C THR A 258 8.77 0.76 12.67
N VAL A 259 10.02 1.15 12.89
CA VAL A 259 10.46 1.70 14.18
C VAL A 259 9.64 2.93 14.59
N ARG A 260 9.14 3.71 13.63
CA ARG A 260 8.32 4.90 13.86
C ARG A 260 6.82 4.61 14.04
N GLY A 261 6.41 3.37 13.89
CA GLY A 261 5.03 2.95 14.11
C GLY A 261 4.15 2.85 12.86
N GLY A 262 4.63 3.24 11.69
CA GLY A 262 3.87 3.09 10.45
C GLY A 262 3.98 1.69 9.86
N HIS A 263 3.01 1.30 9.03
CA HIS A 263 2.97 0.05 8.28
C HIS A 263 2.26 0.26 6.93
N GLY A 264 2.16 -0.79 6.14
CA GLY A 264 1.51 -0.74 4.81
C GLY A 264 2.52 -0.83 3.66
N GLY A 265 3.79 -0.63 3.92
CA GLY A 265 4.89 -0.65 2.95
C GLY A 265 5.69 -1.96 2.93
N PRO A 266 6.76 -2.00 2.12
CA PRO A 266 7.55 -3.20 1.87
C PRO A 266 8.73 -3.40 2.83
N GLU A 267 8.82 -2.63 3.91
CA GLU A 267 9.94 -2.70 4.84
C GLU A 267 9.99 -4.08 5.52
N GLU A 268 11.20 -4.64 5.69
CA GLU A 268 11.43 -5.96 6.28
C GLU A 268 10.73 -6.14 7.64
N SER A 269 10.77 -5.11 8.50
CA SER A 269 10.12 -5.14 9.81
C SER A 269 8.58 -5.12 9.74
N VAL A 270 8.03 -4.76 8.59
CA VAL A 270 6.58 -4.75 8.33
C VAL A 270 6.15 -6.03 7.64
N MET A 271 6.98 -6.55 6.72
CA MET A 271 6.65 -7.70 5.89
C MET A 271 6.87 -9.05 6.58
N HIS A 272 7.84 -9.14 7.50
CA HIS A 272 8.16 -10.39 8.19
C HIS A 272 7.38 -10.51 9.51
N VAL A 273 6.51 -11.51 9.57
CA VAL A 273 5.62 -11.79 10.70
C VAL A 273 5.82 -13.21 11.22
N PRO A 274 5.52 -13.49 12.51
CA PRO A 274 5.59 -14.84 13.02
C PRO A 274 4.47 -15.72 12.43
N LEU A 275 4.78 -16.99 12.19
CA LEU A 275 3.79 -18.05 11.99
C LEU A 275 4.23 -19.26 12.84
N VAL A 276 3.60 -19.42 13.99
CA VAL A 276 3.88 -20.49 14.95
C VAL A 276 2.71 -21.45 14.96
N LEU A 277 2.96 -22.73 14.73
CA LEU A 277 1.94 -23.79 14.78
C LEU A 277 2.32 -24.79 15.87
N VAL A 278 1.33 -25.22 16.65
CA VAL A 278 1.56 -26.22 17.71
C VAL A 278 0.35 -27.15 17.85
N GLY A 279 0.61 -28.43 18.13
CA GLY A 279 -0.42 -29.45 18.31
C GLY A 279 -0.71 -30.30 17.07
N GLY A 280 -1.63 -31.25 17.21
CA GLY A 280 -2.00 -32.18 16.14
C GLY A 280 -0.78 -32.84 15.49
N PRO A 281 -0.71 -32.86 14.16
CA PRO A 281 0.40 -33.45 13.42
C PRO A 281 1.60 -32.50 13.24
N VAL A 282 1.65 -31.34 13.89
CA VAL A 282 2.77 -30.40 13.72
C VAL A 282 4.06 -31.01 14.27
N ARG A 283 5.15 -30.90 13.52
CA ARG A 283 6.47 -31.40 13.96
C ARG A 283 7.09 -30.44 14.97
N PRO A 284 7.42 -30.90 16.17
CA PRO A 284 8.22 -30.10 17.11
C PRO A 284 9.56 -29.71 16.52
N GLY A 285 9.93 -28.42 16.66
CA GLY A 285 11.19 -27.89 16.18
C GLY A 285 11.29 -27.71 14.66
N ALA A 286 10.20 -27.88 13.91
CA ALA A 286 10.20 -27.56 12.47
C ALA A 286 10.37 -26.05 12.27
N THR A 287 11.16 -25.68 11.26
CA THR A 287 11.40 -24.27 10.89
C THR A 287 11.29 -24.11 9.38
N GLY A 288 11.04 -22.89 8.92
CA GLY A 288 10.96 -22.61 7.49
C GLY A 288 10.59 -21.15 7.20
N THR A 289 10.27 -20.94 5.95
CA THR A 289 9.70 -19.68 5.44
C THR A 289 8.36 -19.96 4.75
N ALA A 290 7.43 -19.02 4.84
CA ALA A 290 6.13 -19.11 4.19
C ALA A 290 5.68 -17.75 3.66
N GLU A 291 4.69 -17.76 2.80
CA GLU A 291 3.93 -16.57 2.46
C GLU A 291 2.57 -16.61 3.17
N GLN A 292 2.03 -15.45 3.47
CA GLN A 292 0.77 -15.33 4.23
C GLN A 292 -0.42 -16.04 3.54
N VAL A 293 -0.38 -16.16 2.20
CA VAL A 293 -1.36 -16.94 1.42
C VAL A 293 -1.32 -18.45 1.73
N ASP A 294 -0.23 -18.97 2.30
CA ASP A 294 -0.06 -20.39 2.62
C ASP A 294 -0.88 -20.84 3.84
N LEU A 295 -1.34 -19.88 4.65
CA LEU A 295 -2.13 -20.19 5.84
C LEU A 295 -3.47 -20.86 5.49
N ALA A 296 -4.22 -20.30 4.51
CA ALA A 296 -5.53 -20.86 4.16
C ALA A 296 -5.45 -22.30 3.67
N PRO A 297 -4.62 -22.69 2.69
CA PRO A 297 -4.52 -24.08 2.27
C PRO A 297 -3.95 -25.01 3.35
N THR A 298 -3.10 -24.51 4.26
CA THR A 298 -2.61 -25.29 5.41
C THR A 298 -3.75 -25.61 6.39
N VAL A 299 -4.57 -24.60 6.74
CA VAL A 299 -5.74 -24.80 7.61
C VAL A 299 -6.78 -25.69 6.94
N ALA A 300 -6.99 -25.52 5.62
CA ALA A 300 -7.89 -26.39 4.87
C ALA A 300 -7.45 -27.86 4.92
N ALA A 301 -6.15 -28.14 4.76
CA ALA A 301 -5.60 -29.48 4.90
C ALA A 301 -5.78 -30.04 6.31
N LEU A 302 -5.54 -29.22 7.36
CA LEU A 302 -5.72 -29.64 8.75
C LEU A 302 -7.16 -30.02 9.06
N LEU A 303 -8.14 -29.23 8.64
CA LEU A 303 -9.57 -29.45 8.89
C LEU A 303 -10.25 -30.40 7.89
N GLY A 304 -9.55 -30.83 6.84
CA GLY A 304 -10.13 -31.67 5.77
C GLY A 304 -11.24 -30.94 5.03
N ILE A 305 -11.12 -29.67 4.79
CA ILE A 305 -12.06 -28.83 4.02
C ILE A 305 -11.50 -28.49 2.65
N GLU A 306 -12.33 -27.94 1.79
CA GLU A 306 -11.91 -27.46 0.47
C GLU A 306 -10.94 -26.28 0.63
N ILE A 307 -9.88 -26.25 -0.19
CA ILE A 307 -9.04 -25.07 -0.34
C ILE A 307 -9.88 -23.99 -1.03
N PRO A 308 -9.95 -22.75 -0.51
CA PRO A 308 -10.71 -21.67 -1.17
C PRO A 308 -10.34 -21.52 -2.64
N ALA A 309 -11.34 -21.39 -3.52
CA ALA A 309 -11.15 -21.44 -4.98
C ALA A 309 -10.14 -20.43 -5.52
N SER A 310 -10.01 -19.26 -4.85
CA SER A 310 -9.10 -18.19 -5.21
C SER A 310 -7.69 -18.32 -4.62
N SER A 311 -7.42 -19.38 -3.84
CA SER A 311 -6.14 -19.52 -3.11
C SER A 311 -4.97 -19.64 -4.08
N GLN A 312 -3.91 -18.89 -3.76
CA GLN A 312 -2.63 -18.86 -4.48
C GLN A 312 -1.49 -19.46 -3.64
N GLY A 313 -1.75 -19.76 -2.36
CA GLY A 313 -0.81 -20.39 -1.46
C GLY A 313 -0.78 -21.92 -1.57
N ARG A 314 0.11 -22.54 -0.81
CA ARG A 314 0.27 -24.01 -0.71
C ARG A 314 0.15 -24.48 0.74
N PRO A 315 -0.30 -25.71 1.00
CA PRO A 315 -0.24 -26.26 2.36
C PRO A 315 1.22 -26.50 2.77
N LEU A 316 1.57 -26.12 4.00
CA LEU A 316 2.92 -26.25 4.59
C LEU A 316 3.14 -27.66 5.12
N LEU A 317 3.14 -28.67 4.23
CA LEU A 317 3.21 -30.10 4.59
C LEU A 317 4.56 -30.48 5.23
N GLU A 318 5.62 -29.74 4.93
CA GLU A 318 6.94 -29.90 5.54
C GLU A 318 6.94 -29.66 7.04
N LEU A 319 5.97 -28.91 7.56
CA LEU A 319 5.79 -28.67 8.99
C LEU A 319 5.03 -29.80 9.70
N LEU A 320 4.45 -30.74 8.94
CA LEU A 320 3.57 -31.77 9.47
C LEU A 320 4.23 -33.16 9.46
N ALA A 321 4.03 -33.94 10.51
CA ALA A 321 4.49 -35.31 10.63
C ALA A 321 3.56 -36.28 9.89
N LEU A 322 3.42 -36.11 8.56
CA LEU A 322 2.57 -36.93 7.71
C LEU A 322 3.36 -37.94 6.90
N THR A 323 2.83 -39.14 6.77
CA THR A 323 3.35 -40.11 5.80
C THR A 323 3.05 -39.66 4.36
N PRO A 324 3.81 -40.11 3.35
CA PRO A 324 3.52 -39.81 1.94
C PRO A 324 2.09 -40.17 1.53
N GLY A 325 1.54 -41.26 2.07
CA GLY A 325 0.16 -41.66 1.83
C GLY A 325 -0.87 -40.68 2.38
N ALA A 326 -0.59 -40.05 3.54
CA ALA A 326 -1.46 -39.01 4.12
C ALA A 326 -1.30 -37.65 3.43
N GLN A 327 -0.13 -37.34 2.87
CA GLN A 327 0.09 -36.11 2.10
C GLN A 327 -0.61 -36.13 0.74
N ARG A 328 -0.71 -37.29 0.10
CA ARG A 328 -1.22 -37.44 -1.25
C ARG A 328 -2.62 -36.83 -1.48
N PRO A 329 -3.66 -37.10 -0.64
CA PRO A 329 -4.98 -36.48 -0.84
C PRO A 329 -4.95 -34.95 -0.74
N VAL A 330 -4.08 -34.38 0.11
CA VAL A 330 -3.91 -32.94 0.24
C VAL A 330 -3.30 -32.34 -1.02
N LEU A 331 -2.27 -32.98 -1.57
CA LEU A 331 -1.62 -32.55 -2.81
C LEU A 331 -2.55 -32.70 -4.03
N GLU A 332 -3.37 -33.74 -4.08
CA GLU A 332 -4.39 -33.93 -5.14
C GLU A 332 -5.44 -32.80 -5.07
N SER A 333 -5.91 -32.44 -3.87
CA SER A 333 -6.83 -31.32 -3.66
C SER A 333 -6.22 -29.99 -4.09
N LEU A 334 -4.95 -29.72 -3.72
CA LEU A 334 -4.21 -28.52 -4.14
C LEU A 334 -4.07 -28.45 -5.66
N HIS A 335 -3.65 -29.54 -6.29
CA HIS A 335 -3.47 -29.57 -7.74
C HIS A 335 -4.77 -29.25 -8.48
N GLN A 336 -5.87 -29.86 -8.06
CA GLN A 336 -7.19 -29.63 -8.65
C GLN A 336 -7.64 -28.17 -8.48
N GLN A 337 -7.50 -27.61 -7.27
CA GLN A 337 -7.84 -26.23 -7.01
C GLN A 337 -6.97 -25.29 -7.85
N ARG A 338 -5.64 -25.53 -7.92
CA ARG A 338 -4.71 -24.70 -8.69
C ARG A 338 -5.01 -24.74 -10.18
N GLN A 339 -5.31 -25.90 -10.73
CA GLN A 339 -5.69 -26.06 -12.13
C GLN A 339 -6.99 -25.30 -12.45
N SER A 340 -7.99 -25.40 -11.57
CA SER A 340 -9.25 -24.66 -11.70
C SER A 340 -9.02 -23.15 -11.66
N PHE A 341 -8.25 -22.66 -10.67
CA PHE A 341 -7.90 -21.26 -10.53
C PHE A 341 -7.18 -20.72 -11.78
N VAL A 342 -6.09 -21.38 -12.21
CA VAL A 342 -5.27 -20.90 -13.33
C VAL A 342 -6.06 -20.92 -14.63
N THR A 343 -6.87 -21.95 -14.88
CA THR A 343 -7.72 -22.02 -16.08
C THR A 343 -8.66 -20.82 -16.17
N GLN A 344 -9.34 -20.48 -15.08
CA GLN A 344 -10.25 -19.32 -15.01
C GLN A 344 -9.49 -17.99 -15.07
N TYR A 345 -8.36 -17.87 -14.38
CA TYR A 345 -7.52 -16.68 -14.41
C TYR A 345 -6.99 -16.37 -15.80
N VAL A 346 -6.39 -17.37 -16.47
CA VAL A 346 -5.86 -17.22 -17.84
C VAL A 346 -6.98 -16.86 -18.82
N ALA A 347 -8.14 -17.49 -18.71
CA ALA A 347 -9.30 -17.18 -19.54
C ALA A 347 -9.73 -15.72 -19.38
N TRP A 348 -9.82 -15.25 -18.15
CA TRP A 348 -10.19 -13.88 -17.84
C TRP A 348 -9.13 -12.88 -18.33
N VAL A 349 -7.84 -13.14 -18.02
CA VAL A 349 -6.72 -12.27 -18.39
C VAL A 349 -6.54 -12.18 -19.90
N SER A 350 -6.69 -13.29 -20.62
CA SER A 350 -6.54 -13.32 -22.08
C SER A 350 -7.80 -12.91 -22.85
N GLY A 351 -8.95 -12.73 -22.17
CA GLY A 351 -10.24 -12.45 -22.80
C GLY A 351 -10.77 -13.62 -23.65
N ARG A 352 -10.30 -14.83 -23.40
CA ARG A 352 -10.72 -16.05 -24.12
C ARG A 352 -11.51 -16.95 -23.19
N PRO A 353 -12.49 -17.71 -23.69
CA PRO A 353 -13.19 -18.69 -22.85
C PRO A 353 -12.19 -19.70 -22.28
N PRO A 354 -12.44 -20.24 -21.07
CA PRO A 354 -11.56 -21.24 -20.49
C PRO A 354 -11.42 -22.41 -21.48
N ALA A 355 -10.18 -22.79 -21.77
CA ALA A 355 -9.93 -24.06 -22.43
C ALA A 355 -10.51 -25.14 -21.51
N GLY A 356 -11.26 -26.08 -22.05
CA GLY A 356 -11.79 -27.21 -21.28
C GLY A 356 -10.69 -27.90 -20.47
N PRO A 357 -11.03 -28.70 -19.45
CA PRO A 357 -10.07 -29.34 -18.56
C PRO A 357 -8.99 -30.04 -19.39
N ARG A 358 -7.77 -29.45 -19.33
CA ARG A 358 -6.61 -30.13 -19.93
C ARG A 358 -6.36 -31.40 -19.13
N ALA A 359 -6.19 -32.51 -19.83
CA ALA A 359 -5.79 -33.77 -19.21
C ALA A 359 -4.61 -33.50 -18.26
N SER A 360 -4.81 -33.80 -16.99
CA SER A 360 -3.94 -33.44 -15.88
C SER A 360 -2.48 -33.73 -16.22
N GLY A 361 -1.62 -32.73 -16.10
CA GLY A 361 -0.16 -32.92 -16.13
C GLY A 361 0.33 -33.94 -15.08
N LEU A 362 -0.51 -34.27 -14.09
CA LEU A 362 -0.33 -35.35 -13.12
C LEU A 362 -0.04 -36.71 -13.77
N ALA A 363 -0.68 -37.05 -14.88
CA ALA A 363 -0.43 -38.33 -15.58
C ALA A 363 0.98 -38.40 -16.19
N ARG A 364 1.70 -37.26 -16.29
CA ARG A 364 3.05 -37.16 -16.86
C ARG A 364 4.12 -36.68 -15.89
N ALA A 365 3.71 -36.16 -14.73
CA ALA A 365 4.66 -35.63 -13.74
C ALA A 365 5.15 -36.74 -12.82
N ALA A 366 6.46 -36.75 -12.53
CA ALA A 366 7.07 -37.68 -11.57
C ALA A 366 6.58 -37.47 -10.13
N SER A 367 6.03 -36.27 -9.82
CA SER A 367 5.36 -35.93 -8.56
C SER A 367 4.24 -34.92 -8.82
N ILE A 368 3.29 -34.81 -7.89
CA ILE A 368 2.20 -33.81 -7.95
C ILE A 368 2.77 -32.39 -7.91
N GLU A 369 3.82 -32.16 -7.12
CA GLU A 369 4.53 -30.88 -7.02
C GLU A 369 5.17 -30.47 -8.35
N ALA A 370 5.79 -31.40 -9.08
CA ALA A 370 6.34 -31.15 -10.42
C ALA A 370 5.26 -30.77 -11.44
N GLY A 371 3.99 -31.15 -11.19
CA GLY A 371 2.85 -30.79 -12.03
C GLY A 371 2.33 -29.36 -11.81
N LEU A 372 2.62 -28.72 -10.66
CA LEU A 372 2.15 -27.36 -10.34
C LEU A 372 2.94 -26.28 -11.09
N GLY A 373 4.26 -26.42 -11.21
CA GLY A 373 5.11 -25.42 -11.84
C GLY A 373 4.67 -24.98 -13.24
N PRO A 374 4.40 -25.91 -14.19
CA PRO A 374 3.90 -25.54 -15.51
C PRO A 374 2.55 -24.81 -15.50
N VAL A 375 1.66 -25.16 -14.55
CA VAL A 375 0.34 -24.52 -14.40
C VAL A 375 0.50 -23.07 -13.93
N GLU A 376 1.34 -22.85 -12.94
CA GLU A 376 1.62 -21.50 -12.42
C GLU A 376 2.35 -20.63 -13.45
N GLN A 377 3.27 -21.21 -14.22
CA GLN A 377 3.95 -20.52 -15.31
C GLN A 377 2.97 -20.04 -16.39
N GLU A 378 1.91 -20.80 -16.70
CA GLU A 378 0.89 -20.39 -17.67
C GLU A 378 0.16 -19.11 -17.21
N ALA A 379 -0.18 -19.01 -15.91
CA ALA A 379 -0.79 -17.82 -15.34
C ALA A 379 0.14 -16.60 -15.42
N GLN A 380 1.42 -16.80 -15.09
CA GLN A 380 2.41 -15.73 -15.14
C GLN A 380 2.61 -15.21 -16.57
N VAL A 381 2.77 -16.10 -17.54
CA VAL A 381 2.93 -15.73 -18.96
C VAL A 381 1.70 -14.95 -19.47
N ALA A 382 0.48 -15.38 -19.12
CA ALA A 382 -0.75 -14.68 -19.51
C ALA A 382 -0.81 -13.26 -18.87
N ARG A 383 -0.46 -13.15 -17.59
CA ARG A 383 -0.37 -11.87 -16.87
C ARG A 383 0.61 -10.91 -17.54
N ASP A 384 1.84 -11.36 -17.76
CA ASP A 384 2.91 -10.53 -18.31
C ASP A 384 2.59 -10.04 -19.71
N ARG A 385 2.00 -10.90 -20.55
CA ARG A 385 1.53 -10.53 -21.88
C ARG A 385 0.50 -9.43 -21.84
N ARG A 386 -0.53 -9.54 -20.99
CA ARG A 386 -1.57 -8.51 -20.86
C ARG A 386 -0.99 -7.20 -20.33
N LEU A 387 -0.09 -7.23 -19.34
CA LEU A 387 0.58 -6.04 -18.84
C LEU A 387 1.39 -5.32 -19.94
N GLN A 388 2.08 -6.08 -20.78
CA GLN A 388 2.80 -5.52 -21.94
C GLN A 388 1.86 -4.92 -22.97
N GLU A 389 0.74 -5.56 -23.31
CA GLU A 389 -0.28 -5.05 -24.22
C GLU A 389 -0.88 -3.74 -23.69
N GLU A 390 -1.21 -3.69 -22.39
CA GLU A 390 -1.70 -2.46 -21.75
C GLU A 390 -0.64 -1.35 -21.71
N ALA A 391 0.64 -1.67 -21.46
CA ALA A 391 1.72 -0.69 -21.51
C ALA A 391 1.88 -0.09 -22.92
N ARG A 392 1.78 -0.90 -23.98
CA ARG A 392 1.80 -0.41 -25.36
C ARG A 392 0.61 0.49 -25.67
N ALA A 393 -0.59 0.13 -25.21
CA ALA A 393 -1.79 0.94 -25.40
C ALA A 393 -1.69 2.32 -24.72
N ARG A 394 -0.91 2.44 -23.63
CA ARG A 394 -0.69 3.72 -22.92
C ARG A 394 0.26 4.67 -23.65
N ILE A 395 1.04 4.22 -24.66
CA ILE A 395 2.05 5.05 -25.34
C ILE A 395 1.42 6.29 -25.97
N GLY A 396 0.25 6.18 -26.60
CA GLY A 396 -0.43 7.33 -27.21
C GLY A 396 -0.78 8.42 -26.20
N ALA A 397 -1.31 8.03 -25.03
CA ALA A 397 -1.60 8.97 -23.95
C ALA A 397 -0.31 9.58 -23.37
N LEU A 398 0.74 8.77 -23.18
CA LEU A 398 2.06 9.23 -22.76
C LEU A 398 2.61 10.32 -23.67
N LEU A 399 2.61 10.07 -25.00
CA LEU A 399 3.08 11.04 -25.98
C LEU A 399 2.25 12.33 -25.95
N ALA A 400 0.93 12.25 -25.80
CA ALA A 400 0.07 13.41 -25.67
C ALA A 400 0.43 14.25 -24.42
N PHE A 401 0.58 13.61 -23.26
CA PHE A 401 0.97 14.30 -22.03
C PHE A 401 2.35 14.96 -22.11
N LEU A 402 3.28 14.40 -22.86
CA LEU A 402 4.63 14.95 -23.00
C LEU A 402 4.71 16.02 -24.09
N LEU A 403 4.09 15.79 -25.24
CA LEU A 403 4.28 16.65 -26.42
C LEU A 403 3.32 17.84 -26.46
N VAL A 404 2.09 17.70 -25.96
CA VAL A 404 1.11 18.80 -26.00
C VAL A 404 1.58 20.02 -25.20
N PRO A 405 2.06 19.92 -23.95
CA PRO A 405 2.60 21.06 -23.21
C PRO A 405 3.79 21.72 -23.92
N LEU A 406 4.68 20.92 -24.51
CA LEU A 406 5.84 21.43 -25.26
C LEU A 406 5.41 22.14 -26.54
N ALA A 407 4.42 21.63 -27.28
CA ALA A 407 3.87 22.26 -28.45
C ALA A 407 3.20 23.62 -28.10
N VAL A 408 2.44 23.66 -27.00
CA VAL A 408 1.84 24.90 -26.48
C VAL A 408 2.94 25.90 -26.11
N LEU A 409 3.98 25.47 -25.39
CA LEU A 409 5.12 26.32 -25.01
C LEU A 409 5.84 26.86 -26.26
N GLY A 410 6.06 26.02 -27.27
CA GLY A 410 6.62 26.42 -28.58
C GLY A 410 5.77 27.45 -29.32
N ALA A 411 4.45 27.27 -29.33
CA ALA A 411 3.51 28.20 -29.92
C ALA A 411 3.53 29.57 -29.18
N LEU A 412 3.49 29.56 -27.85
CA LEU A 412 3.60 30.79 -27.06
C LEU A 412 4.94 31.52 -27.28
N ARG A 413 6.01 30.76 -27.47
CA ARG A 413 7.32 31.32 -27.81
C ARG A 413 7.33 31.92 -29.21
N ALA A 414 6.73 31.27 -30.21
CA ALA A 414 6.59 31.80 -31.56
C ALA A 414 5.75 33.09 -31.59
N LEU A 415 4.72 33.17 -30.73
CA LEU A 415 3.91 34.37 -30.52
C LEU A 415 4.62 35.45 -29.68
N ARG A 416 5.88 35.23 -29.29
CA ARG A 416 6.72 36.14 -28.50
C ARG A 416 6.12 36.54 -27.15
N VAL A 417 5.35 35.67 -26.52
CA VAL A 417 4.78 35.89 -25.18
C VAL A 417 5.90 36.04 -24.13
N PHE A 418 7.04 35.37 -24.35
CA PHE A 418 8.25 35.44 -23.52
C PHE A 418 9.52 35.33 -24.38
N SER A 419 10.64 35.77 -23.86
CA SER A 419 11.97 35.66 -24.48
C SER A 419 12.65 34.35 -24.16
N ASN A 420 13.73 34.00 -24.93
CA ASN A 420 14.56 32.82 -24.61
C ASN A 420 15.22 32.96 -23.24
N ALA A 421 15.64 34.15 -22.85
CA ALA A 421 16.26 34.40 -21.56
C ALA A 421 15.28 34.16 -20.39
N GLU A 422 14.01 34.59 -20.53
CA GLU A 422 12.96 34.34 -19.55
C GLU A 422 12.63 32.84 -19.46
N LEU A 423 12.55 32.14 -20.60
CA LEU A 423 12.35 30.69 -20.64
C LEU A 423 13.51 29.96 -19.95
N SER A 424 14.76 30.26 -20.32
CA SER A 424 15.94 29.61 -19.73
C SER A 424 16.02 29.84 -18.22
N LEU A 425 15.73 31.07 -17.77
CA LEU A 425 15.73 31.39 -16.35
C LEU A 425 14.58 30.67 -15.62
N GLY A 426 13.38 30.60 -16.20
CA GLY A 426 12.26 29.84 -15.66
C GLY A 426 12.56 28.35 -15.53
N VAL A 427 13.12 27.74 -16.57
CA VAL A 427 13.52 26.32 -16.56
C VAL A 427 14.62 26.07 -15.52
N LEU A 428 15.66 26.91 -15.45
CA LEU A 428 16.71 26.78 -14.44
C LEU A 428 16.13 26.90 -13.02
N THR A 429 15.24 27.86 -12.80
CA THR A 429 14.55 28.04 -11.51
C THR A 429 13.74 26.79 -11.15
N ALA A 430 13.04 26.18 -12.11
CA ALA A 430 12.28 24.94 -11.91
C ALA A 430 13.17 23.74 -11.58
N LEU A 431 14.29 23.58 -12.28
CA LEU A 431 15.26 22.50 -11.99
C LEU A 431 15.82 22.61 -10.55
N VAL A 432 16.21 23.82 -10.14
CA VAL A 432 16.67 24.05 -8.77
C VAL A 432 15.54 23.80 -7.76
N ALA A 433 14.32 24.28 -8.05
CA ALA A 433 13.16 24.07 -7.20
C ALA A 433 12.84 22.56 -7.05
N THR A 434 12.94 21.78 -8.11
CA THR A 434 12.74 20.33 -8.06
C THR A 434 13.79 19.64 -7.20
N LEU A 435 15.06 20.02 -7.29
CA LEU A 435 16.13 19.52 -6.41
C LEU A 435 15.86 19.87 -4.95
N VAL A 436 15.48 21.12 -4.68
CA VAL A 436 15.11 21.59 -3.33
C VAL A 436 13.92 20.80 -2.80
N TYR A 437 12.89 20.57 -3.63
CA TYR A 437 11.72 19.77 -3.24
C TYR A 437 12.11 18.36 -2.79
N HIS A 438 12.91 17.63 -3.58
CA HIS A 438 13.35 16.29 -3.20
C HIS A 438 14.24 16.30 -1.95
N GLY A 439 15.07 17.32 -1.78
CA GLY A 439 15.83 17.51 -0.55
C GLY A 439 14.92 17.72 0.67
N LEU A 440 13.96 18.62 0.57
CA LEU A 440 12.97 18.87 1.64
C LEU A 440 12.11 17.64 1.91
N PHE A 441 11.64 16.94 0.86
CA PHE A 441 10.87 15.72 0.97
C PHE A 441 11.58 14.70 1.86
N SER A 442 12.86 14.43 1.59
CA SER A 442 13.69 13.53 2.38
C SER A 442 13.96 14.04 3.80
N VAL A 443 14.39 15.30 3.95
CA VAL A 443 14.71 15.90 5.27
C VAL A 443 13.51 15.93 6.21
N PHE A 444 12.32 16.17 5.67
CA PHE A 444 11.09 16.18 6.46
C PHE A 444 10.46 14.79 6.65
N GLY A 445 11.16 13.74 6.25
CA GLY A 445 10.78 12.34 6.52
C GLY A 445 9.56 11.87 5.74
N LEU A 446 9.30 12.45 4.55
CA LEU A 446 8.36 11.88 3.61
C LEU A 446 9.02 10.74 2.84
N ASP A 447 8.23 9.74 2.49
CA ASP A 447 8.65 8.60 1.68
C ASP A 447 7.51 8.18 0.74
N TYR A 448 7.83 7.42 -0.28
CA TYR A 448 6.85 6.81 -1.19
C TYR A 448 6.34 5.45 -0.70
N SER A 449 6.58 5.13 0.56
CA SER A 449 6.00 3.98 1.26
C SER A 449 4.77 4.38 2.05
N PHE A 450 3.74 3.54 2.08
CA PHE A 450 2.58 3.75 2.96
C PHE A 450 2.97 3.75 4.44
N SER A 451 4.05 3.06 4.80
CA SER A 451 4.60 3.08 6.16
C SER A 451 5.10 4.46 6.63
N ALA A 452 5.25 5.43 5.72
CA ALA A 452 5.55 6.82 6.08
C ALA A 452 4.36 7.52 6.76
N VAL A 453 3.15 6.97 6.62
CA VAL A 453 1.94 7.47 7.28
C VAL A 453 1.66 6.58 8.49
N ASN A 454 1.83 7.13 9.68
CA ASN A 454 1.70 6.34 10.91
C ASN A 454 0.25 5.91 11.18
N ARG A 455 -0.75 6.74 10.88
CA ARG A 455 -2.18 6.45 11.07
C ARG A 455 -3.00 6.99 9.91
N ASP A 456 -4.10 6.33 9.59
CA ASP A 456 -5.02 6.77 8.54
C ASP A 456 -5.52 8.22 8.74
N GLU A 457 -5.68 8.65 9.99
CA GLU A 457 -6.09 10.01 10.37
C GLU A 457 -5.06 11.07 9.96
N TYR A 458 -3.79 10.70 9.84
CA TYR A 458 -2.71 11.61 9.47
C TYR A 458 -2.46 11.71 7.96
N LEU A 459 -3.19 10.93 7.14
CA LEU A 459 -3.09 10.98 5.68
C LEU A 459 -3.28 12.39 5.13
N GLY A 460 -4.31 13.10 5.61
CA GLY A 460 -4.59 14.47 5.19
C GLY A 460 -3.44 15.43 5.52
N ALA A 461 -2.84 15.31 6.71
CA ALA A 461 -1.70 16.11 7.12
C ALA A 461 -0.43 15.77 6.32
N PHE A 462 -0.21 14.50 6.03
CA PHE A 462 0.89 14.03 5.20
C PHE A 462 0.81 14.59 3.78
N PHE A 463 -0.37 14.53 3.15
CA PHE A 463 -0.59 15.09 1.81
C PHE A 463 -0.48 16.63 1.80
N ALA A 464 -1.02 17.30 2.81
CA ALA A 464 -0.86 18.75 2.95
C ALA A 464 0.61 19.16 3.11
N LYS A 465 1.39 18.38 3.86
CA LYS A 465 2.83 18.58 4.04
C LYS A 465 3.57 18.47 2.72
N ASP A 466 3.31 17.44 1.91
CA ASP A 466 3.88 17.25 0.58
C ASP A 466 3.60 18.47 -0.32
N MET A 467 2.34 18.90 -0.39
CA MET A 467 1.91 20.07 -1.18
C MET A 467 2.59 21.36 -0.73
N VAL A 468 2.71 21.58 0.58
CA VAL A 468 3.39 22.76 1.15
C VAL A 468 4.88 22.74 0.82
N LEU A 469 5.54 21.59 0.92
CA LEU A 469 6.96 21.46 0.57
C LEU A 469 7.21 21.71 -0.92
N ALA A 470 6.32 21.24 -1.81
CA ALA A 470 6.42 21.52 -3.24
C ALA A 470 6.30 23.02 -3.55
N LEU A 471 5.40 23.74 -2.87
CA LEU A 471 5.28 25.20 -2.98
C LEU A 471 6.49 25.93 -2.39
N ALA A 472 6.91 25.55 -1.19
CA ALA A 472 8.05 26.17 -0.52
C ALA A 472 9.34 26.04 -1.33
N ALA A 473 9.53 24.90 -2.00
CA ALA A 473 10.67 24.66 -2.87
C ALA A 473 10.75 25.63 -4.07
N CYS A 474 9.63 26.19 -4.52
CA CYS A 474 9.62 27.21 -5.57
C CYS A 474 10.11 28.57 -5.10
N VAL A 475 9.92 28.90 -3.82
CA VAL A 475 10.12 30.28 -3.30
C VAL A 475 11.59 30.70 -3.36
N VAL A 476 12.49 29.90 -2.81
CA VAL A 476 13.93 30.28 -2.70
C VAL A 476 14.59 30.49 -4.07
N PRO A 477 14.47 29.54 -5.04
CA PRO A 477 15.02 29.74 -6.37
C PRO A 477 14.39 30.93 -7.12
N LEU A 478 13.08 31.18 -6.91
CA LEU A 478 12.40 32.32 -7.50
C LEU A 478 12.90 33.65 -6.92
N LEU A 479 13.13 33.73 -5.61
CA LEU A 479 13.73 34.91 -4.98
C LEU A 479 15.13 35.17 -5.55
N ALA A 480 15.94 34.14 -5.73
CA ALA A 480 17.27 34.26 -6.33
C ALA A 480 17.18 34.73 -7.80
N ALA A 481 16.26 34.21 -8.59
CA ALA A 481 16.02 34.66 -9.95
C ALA A 481 15.56 36.11 -10.02
N ALA A 482 14.63 36.51 -9.16
CA ALA A 482 14.17 37.91 -9.04
C ALA A 482 15.28 38.86 -8.67
N ALA A 483 16.11 38.52 -7.68
CA ALA A 483 17.27 39.31 -7.26
C ALA A 483 18.32 39.44 -8.38
N TRP A 484 18.57 38.36 -9.13
CA TRP A 484 19.46 38.39 -10.28
C TRP A 484 18.94 39.30 -11.39
N MET A 485 17.64 39.19 -11.74
CA MET A 485 17.02 40.06 -12.72
C MET A 485 17.08 41.54 -12.32
N GLU A 486 16.80 41.86 -11.07
CA GLU A 486 16.86 43.22 -10.56
C GLU A 486 18.27 43.84 -10.64
N ARG A 487 19.31 43.04 -10.37
CA ARG A 487 20.71 43.49 -10.51
C ARG A 487 21.10 43.73 -11.97
N ARG A 488 20.58 42.96 -12.91
CA ARG A 488 20.98 43.01 -14.32
C ARG A 488 20.17 44.05 -15.13
N LEU A 489 18.87 44.23 -14.84
CA LEU A 489 17.97 45.02 -15.67
C LEU A 489 17.64 46.41 -15.12
N ARG A 490 17.81 46.67 -13.86
CA ARG A 490 17.66 47.90 -13.07
C ARG A 490 16.75 49.02 -13.63
N PRO A 491 15.44 49.02 -13.39
CA PRO A 491 14.65 48.04 -12.63
C PRO A 491 14.18 46.89 -13.53
N ALA A 492 14.05 45.69 -12.93
CA ALA A 492 13.45 44.58 -13.66
C ALA A 492 11.98 44.88 -13.98
N PRO A 493 11.55 44.72 -15.26
CA PRO A 493 10.16 44.95 -15.60
C PRO A 493 9.26 43.95 -14.87
N GLY A 494 8.21 44.42 -14.18
CA GLY A 494 7.31 43.58 -13.41
C GLY A 494 6.65 42.45 -14.25
N GLY A 495 6.36 42.74 -15.49
CA GLY A 495 5.85 41.71 -16.43
C GLY A 495 6.87 40.60 -16.74
N ALA A 496 8.18 40.90 -16.78
CA ALA A 496 9.21 39.89 -17.00
C ALA A 496 9.36 38.97 -15.75
N LEU A 497 9.30 39.53 -14.56
CA LEU A 497 9.29 38.77 -13.30
C LEU A 497 8.08 37.81 -13.22
N ALA A 498 6.90 38.28 -13.61
CA ALA A 498 5.69 37.46 -13.65
C ALA A 498 5.83 36.30 -14.65
N ARG A 499 6.35 36.56 -15.84
CA ARG A 499 6.56 35.52 -16.86
C ARG A 499 7.57 34.46 -16.37
N VAL A 500 8.69 34.86 -15.79
CA VAL A 500 9.69 33.93 -15.23
C VAL A 500 9.07 33.08 -14.11
N ALA A 501 8.28 33.68 -13.23
CA ALA A 501 7.60 32.95 -12.14
C ALA A 501 6.61 31.91 -12.67
N TRP A 502 5.77 32.28 -13.64
CA TRP A 502 4.83 31.33 -14.27
C TRP A 502 5.53 30.26 -15.09
N LEU A 503 6.60 30.61 -15.83
CA LEU A 503 7.40 29.63 -16.57
C LEU A 503 8.10 28.65 -15.62
N ALA A 504 8.60 29.11 -14.47
CA ALA A 504 9.19 28.23 -13.47
C ALA A 504 8.15 27.26 -12.89
N ALA A 505 6.97 27.75 -12.51
CA ALA A 505 5.88 26.89 -12.04
C ALA A 505 5.42 25.88 -13.12
N ALA A 506 5.26 26.33 -14.36
CA ALA A 506 4.87 25.46 -15.47
C ALA A 506 5.94 24.38 -15.78
N ALA A 507 7.24 24.77 -15.75
CA ALA A 507 8.34 23.85 -15.99
C ALA A 507 8.47 22.82 -14.86
N MET A 508 8.32 23.21 -13.58
CA MET A 508 8.30 22.29 -12.45
C MET A 508 7.09 21.34 -12.52
N GLY A 509 5.90 21.88 -12.82
CA GLY A 509 4.71 21.07 -13.08
C GLY A 509 4.91 20.07 -14.23
N TYR A 510 5.61 20.48 -15.28
CA TYR A 510 5.95 19.59 -16.39
C TYR A 510 6.91 18.47 -15.97
N LEU A 511 7.86 18.73 -15.08
CA LEU A 511 8.76 17.70 -14.53
C LEU A 511 7.98 16.64 -13.73
N PHE A 512 7.02 17.07 -12.90
CA PHE A 512 6.10 16.11 -12.24
C PHE A 512 5.29 15.32 -13.27
N LEU A 513 4.77 15.98 -14.28
CA LEU A 513 3.99 15.31 -15.34
C LEU A 513 4.82 14.27 -16.11
N VAL A 514 6.11 14.55 -16.40
CA VAL A 514 7.04 13.59 -17.04
C VAL A 514 7.22 12.35 -16.16
N ARG A 515 7.45 12.53 -14.86
CA ARG A 515 7.60 11.42 -13.91
C ARG A 515 6.32 10.61 -13.81
N MET A 516 5.18 11.26 -13.65
CA MET A 516 3.86 10.62 -13.62
C MET A 516 3.57 9.84 -14.91
N ALA A 517 3.91 10.41 -16.06
CA ALA A 517 3.72 9.76 -17.36
C ALA A 517 4.57 8.48 -17.47
N PHE A 518 5.83 8.53 -17.02
CA PHE A 518 6.71 7.35 -16.97
C PHE A 518 6.14 6.26 -16.06
N VAL A 519 5.73 6.63 -14.84
CA VAL A 519 5.15 5.69 -13.86
C VAL A 519 3.87 5.06 -14.42
N TYR A 520 2.98 5.86 -15.00
CA TYR A 520 1.73 5.38 -15.61
C TYR A 520 1.98 4.42 -16.77
N TRP A 521 2.95 4.74 -17.64
CA TRP A 521 3.32 3.86 -18.75
C TRP A 521 3.81 2.51 -18.27
N ARG A 522 4.78 2.52 -17.36
CA ARG A 522 5.48 1.31 -16.92
C ARG A 522 4.62 0.43 -16.01
N ASN A 523 3.95 0.99 -15.04
CA ASN A 523 3.32 0.23 -13.95
C ASN A 523 1.78 0.22 -14.02
N GLY A 524 1.15 1.21 -14.67
CA GLY A 524 -0.30 1.37 -14.60
C GLY A 524 -0.77 1.64 -13.18
N VAL A 525 -1.04 2.90 -12.86
CA VAL A 525 -1.31 3.35 -11.48
C VAL A 525 -2.77 3.23 -11.04
N PHE A 526 -3.68 2.99 -11.98
CA PHE A 526 -5.10 2.83 -11.67
C PHE A 526 -5.42 1.37 -11.50
N LEU A 527 -5.76 0.99 -10.27
CA LEU A 527 -6.08 -0.39 -9.93
C LEU A 527 -7.32 -0.86 -10.68
N ARG A 528 -7.20 -1.95 -11.43
CA ARG A 528 -8.27 -2.53 -12.24
C ARG A 528 -8.42 -4.04 -12.07
N TRP A 529 -7.33 -4.79 -12.12
CA TRP A 529 -7.31 -6.25 -12.04
C TRP A 529 -5.98 -6.81 -11.48
N HIS A 530 -4.93 -6.01 -11.47
CA HIS A 530 -3.64 -6.32 -10.86
C HIS A 530 -3.22 -5.18 -9.94
N MET A 531 -2.45 -5.48 -8.94
CA MET A 531 -1.86 -4.49 -8.04
C MET A 531 -0.65 -3.85 -8.73
N PRO A 532 -0.67 -2.54 -9.02
CA PRO A 532 0.52 -1.81 -9.41
C PRO A 532 1.57 -1.87 -8.29
N ASP A 533 2.84 -1.70 -8.65
CA ASP A 533 3.87 -1.51 -7.64
C ASP A 533 3.50 -0.35 -6.71
N GLN A 534 3.52 -0.61 -5.41
CA GLN A 534 3.02 0.31 -4.39
C GLN A 534 3.83 1.60 -4.32
N TYR A 535 5.16 1.50 -4.37
CA TYR A 535 6.07 2.65 -4.35
C TYR A 535 5.79 3.61 -5.52
N TRP A 536 5.70 3.06 -6.73
CA TRP A 536 5.39 3.83 -7.93
C TRP A 536 3.96 4.37 -7.93
N GLY A 537 2.98 3.59 -7.47
CA GLY A 537 1.59 4.03 -7.36
C GLY A 537 1.44 5.22 -6.40
N PHE A 538 2.08 5.14 -5.23
CA PHE A 538 2.05 6.21 -4.23
C PHE A 538 2.85 7.43 -4.69
N SER A 539 4.01 7.24 -5.34
CA SER A 539 4.77 8.34 -5.92
C SER A 539 3.98 9.11 -6.98
N PHE A 540 3.22 8.41 -7.84
CA PHE A 540 2.32 9.05 -8.80
C PHE A 540 1.26 9.92 -8.12
N TYR A 541 0.68 9.42 -7.03
CA TYR A 541 -0.34 10.15 -6.30
C TYR A 541 0.23 11.44 -5.67
N LEU A 542 1.39 11.37 -5.01
CA LEU A 542 2.07 12.54 -4.43
C LEU A 542 2.51 13.52 -5.52
N ASP A 543 3.06 13.06 -6.65
CA ASP A 543 3.40 13.91 -7.79
C ASP A 543 2.18 14.65 -8.34
N ALA A 544 1.00 14.02 -8.34
CA ALA A 544 -0.24 14.65 -8.79
C ALA A 544 -0.71 15.75 -7.81
N LEU A 545 -0.53 15.55 -6.50
CA LEU A 545 -0.80 16.57 -5.48
C LEU A 545 0.22 17.72 -5.56
N ALA A 546 1.50 17.42 -5.73
CA ALA A 546 2.55 18.42 -5.90
C ALA A 546 2.33 19.25 -7.19
N LEU A 547 1.96 18.60 -8.30
CA LEU A 547 1.57 19.27 -9.55
C LEU A 547 0.41 20.23 -9.32
N MET A 548 -0.63 19.79 -8.62
CA MET A 548 -1.79 20.61 -8.27
C MET A 548 -1.36 21.83 -7.43
N ALA A 549 -0.56 21.62 -6.39
CA ALA A 549 -0.10 22.65 -5.49
C ALA A 549 0.77 23.71 -6.20
N VAL A 550 1.78 23.25 -6.95
CA VAL A 550 2.69 24.14 -7.70
C VAL A 550 1.93 24.90 -8.79
N ALA A 551 0.98 24.29 -9.45
CA ALA A 551 0.21 24.92 -10.52
C ALA A 551 -0.73 26.02 -9.96
N PHE A 552 -1.54 25.73 -8.95
CA PHE A 552 -2.44 26.73 -8.35
C PHE A 552 -1.68 27.78 -7.53
N GLY A 553 -0.68 27.34 -6.72
CA GLY A 553 0.17 28.26 -5.97
C GLY A 553 1.04 29.13 -6.88
N GLY A 554 1.43 28.60 -8.04
CA GLY A 554 2.18 29.29 -9.08
C GLY A 554 1.48 30.55 -9.60
N LEU A 555 0.16 30.61 -9.52
CA LEU A 555 -0.60 31.82 -9.87
C LEU A 555 -0.24 33.02 -8.99
N ALA A 556 0.10 32.79 -7.71
CA ALA A 556 0.49 33.82 -6.77
C ALA A 556 2.00 34.13 -6.76
N LEU A 557 2.85 33.29 -7.33
CA LEU A 557 4.31 33.45 -7.32
C LEU A 557 4.79 34.81 -7.89
N PRO A 558 4.17 35.41 -8.95
CA PRO A 558 4.54 36.73 -9.41
C PRO A 558 4.45 37.82 -8.35
N LEU A 559 3.48 37.72 -7.43
CA LEU A 559 3.35 38.67 -6.33
C LEU A 559 4.55 38.59 -5.38
N PHE A 560 4.99 37.38 -5.04
CA PHE A 560 6.18 37.15 -4.22
C PHE A 560 7.46 37.66 -4.90
N ALA A 561 7.61 37.39 -6.20
CA ALA A 561 8.73 37.87 -6.98
C ALA A 561 8.79 39.43 -7.01
N TRP A 562 7.63 40.07 -7.17
CA TRP A 562 7.53 41.53 -7.18
C TRP A 562 7.81 42.14 -5.80
N LEU A 563 7.26 41.57 -4.72
CA LEU A 563 7.53 42.04 -3.34
C LEU A 563 9.02 41.92 -3.01
N SER A 564 9.67 40.81 -3.34
CA SER A 564 11.09 40.61 -3.10
C SER A 564 11.95 41.58 -3.89
N ALA A 565 11.65 41.84 -5.18
CA ALA A 565 12.35 42.84 -5.97
C ALA A 565 12.25 44.24 -5.35
N ARG A 566 11.10 44.62 -4.77
CA ARG A 566 10.94 45.88 -4.03
C ARG A 566 11.80 45.94 -2.76
N LEU A 567 11.81 44.90 -1.95
CA LEU A 567 12.63 44.81 -0.75
C LEU A 567 14.13 44.97 -1.06
N PHE A 568 14.60 44.30 -2.13
CA PHE A 568 15.99 44.44 -2.59
C PHE A 568 16.33 45.87 -3.05
N ARG A 569 15.38 46.62 -3.61
CA ARG A 569 15.59 48.06 -3.98
C ARG A 569 15.75 48.93 -2.74
N VAL A 570 14.90 48.75 -1.74
CA VAL A 570 14.94 49.53 -0.50
C VAL A 570 16.26 49.29 0.23
N THR A 571 16.70 48.06 0.39
CA THR A 571 17.97 47.72 1.06
C THR A 571 19.20 48.16 0.28
N ALA A 572 19.14 48.25 -1.05
CA ALA A 572 20.24 48.77 -1.87
C ALA A 572 20.34 50.31 -1.83
N SER A 573 19.22 51.01 -1.70
CA SER A 573 19.20 52.47 -1.56
C SER A 573 19.70 52.96 -0.18
N SER A 574 19.47 52.18 0.86
CA SER A 574 19.94 52.50 2.23
C SER A 574 21.46 52.29 2.44
N ARG A 575 22.14 51.62 1.48
CA ARG A 575 23.59 51.39 1.51
C ARG A 575 24.42 52.37 0.65
N ARG A 576 23.82 53.42 0.07
CA ARG A 576 24.63 54.48 -0.56
C ARG A 576 25.34 55.28 0.52
N PRO A 577 26.68 55.38 0.51
CA PRO A 577 27.40 56.25 1.43
C PRO A 577 26.92 57.69 1.18
N LEU A 578 26.65 58.40 2.24
CA LEU A 578 26.44 59.83 2.21
C LEU A 578 27.63 60.47 1.46
N SER A 579 27.36 61.14 0.34
CA SER A 579 28.38 61.93 -0.36
C SER A 579 29.00 62.88 0.62
N PRO A 580 30.34 63.05 0.67
CA PRO A 580 30.95 64.03 1.48
C PRO A 580 30.43 65.43 1.05
N THR A 581 29.88 66.16 1.98
CA THR A 581 29.54 67.58 1.82
C THR A 581 30.75 68.31 1.29
N PRO A 582 30.68 69.16 0.24
CA PRO A 582 31.79 70.01 -0.14
C PRO A 582 32.00 70.99 1.00
N GLY A 583 33.20 70.91 1.65
CA GLY A 583 33.61 71.81 2.65
C GLY A 583 33.77 73.21 2.10
N SER A 584 33.19 74.14 2.79
CA SER A 584 33.43 75.60 2.69
C SER A 584 34.86 75.96 2.99
#